data_2345770db96548c4a4e3f7e8c21d0b32
#
_entry.id   2345770db96548c4a4e3f7e8c21d0b32
#
_cell.length_a   1.000
_cell.length_b   1.000
_cell.length_c   1.000
_cell.angle_alpha   90.00
_cell.angle_beta   90.00
_cell.angle_gamma   90.00
#
_symmetry.space_group_name_H-M   'P 1'
#
loop_
_entity.id
_entity.type
_entity.pdbx_description
1 polymer ?
#
loop_
_entity_poly.entity_id
_entity_poly.type
_entity_poly.pdbx_seq_one_letter_code
_entity_poly.pdbx_strand_id
1 'polypeptide(L)'
;MTISKIFKFFSIALTATALGLGAGSCSMMTNDLDDCPTGLYVRFVYDYNTQRADMFKDHVGHVKLYVYDESGRKVAEKEVSNNGADRPLKRYGYMMHFDDGELAPGRYRLQAVGMQRDWETALGDKGAKYRRNDPASHTDLLVTLDHDPDRHPQTNRHHVSNEAPLDTLWHTLRVMSRAPMDGDVIPDLEETVKPFSVYPLEDQYVTIQKERATYATISLVRDTKHLNVTIRQVDNSTSISHEDFEVRVLDSNGVLGHDNELAECDELLYAPYSARTSHFDQNGPADKCSRATAAIYDAAHYDMMFNCLVYDSKNPDDNARLQILNRRTGELVADINLTATLAQGRQAWAQYQYGNQEYLDREYDYRLDFILKGDEWLYCDVVINVLNWTKRIQNENL
;
A
#
# COMPACT_ATOMS: atom_id res chain seq x y z
N MET A 1 34.79 -73.52 17.40
CA MET A 1 35.12 -72.08 16.95
C MET A 1 34.40 -71.14 17.90
N THR A 2 35.13 -70.52 18.77
CA THR A 2 34.61 -69.83 19.95
C THR A 2 34.04 -68.44 19.54
N ILE A 3 32.91 -68.04 20.11
CA ILE A 3 32.15 -66.79 19.90
C ILE A 3 33.05 -65.55 19.91
N SER A 4 34.19 -65.56 20.57
CA SER A 4 35.21 -64.52 20.62
C SER A 4 35.87 -64.16 19.27
N LYS A 5 35.93 -65.09 18.31
CA LYS A 5 36.51 -64.86 16.97
C LYS A 5 35.53 -64.16 16.02
N ILE A 6 34.22 -64.39 16.22
CA ILE A 6 33.16 -63.75 15.40
C ILE A 6 33.03 -62.27 15.75
N PHE A 7 33.16 -61.93 17.03
CA PHE A 7 33.11 -60.52 17.47
C PHE A 7 34.29 -59.67 16.98
N LYS A 8 35.48 -60.28 16.83
CA LYS A 8 36.64 -59.54 16.27
C LYS A 8 36.50 -59.26 14.76
N PHE A 9 35.88 -60.17 14.02
CA PHE A 9 35.62 -59.95 12.59
C PHE A 9 34.52 -58.90 12.35
N PHE A 10 33.48 -58.85 13.20
CA PHE A 10 32.44 -57.84 13.11
C PHE A 10 32.97 -56.43 13.50
N SER A 11 33.84 -56.33 14.47
CA SER A 11 34.42 -55.04 14.86
C SER A 11 35.36 -54.47 13.79
N ILE A 12 36.09 -55.29 13.06
CA ILE A 12 36.99 -54.84 11.96
C ILE A 12 36.15 -54.46 10.72
N ALA A 13 35.07 -55.13 10.43
CA ALA A 13 34.18 -54.77 9.33
C ALA A 13 33.43 -53.48 9.59
N LEU A 14 33.02 -53.19 10.85
CA LEU A 14 32.33 -51.96 11.22
C LEU A 14 33.25 -50.72 11.22
N THR A 15 34.54 -50.90 11.61
CA THR A 15 35.52 -49.81 11.54
C THR A 15 35.95 -49.51 10.11
N ALA A 16 36.01 -50.49 9.22
CA ALA A 16 36.30 -50.24 7.79
C ALA A 16 35.18 -49.54 7.06
N THR A 17 33.89 -49.80 7.43
CA THR A 17 32.72 -49.10 6.86
C THR A 17 32.61 -47.66 7.40
N ALA A 18 32.98 -47.41 8.65
CA ALA A 18 32.96 -46.03 9.22
C ALA A 18 34.09 -45.15 8.64
N LEU A 19 35.23 -45.73 8.26
CA LEU A 19 36.33 -44.99 7.59
C LEU A 19 36.04 -44.77 6.09
N GLY A 20 35.23 -45.60 5.45
CA GLY A 20 34.80 -45.42 4.06
C GLY A 20 33.74 -44.30 3.86
N LEU A 21 32.94 -44.04 4.88
CA LEU A 21 31.93 -42.96 4.84
C LEU A 21 32.48 -41.60 5.18
N GLY A 22 33.66 -41.52 5.83
CA GLY A 22 34.35 -40.25 6.15
C GLY A 22 35.22 -39.70 5.02
N ALA A 23 35.60 -40.49 4.02
CA ALA A 23 36.44 -40.06 2.92
C ALA A 23 35.66 -39.55 1.68
N GLY A 24 34.34 -39.75 1.67
CA GLY A 24 33.48 -39.24 0.58
C GLY A 24 32.99 -37.79 0.75
N SER A 25 33.26 -37.18 1.91
CA SER A 25 32.76 -35.83 2.17
C SER A 25 33.75 -34.71 1.76
N CYS A 26 34.96 -35.04 1.32
CA CYS A 26 35.95 -34.06 0.91
C CYS A 26 36.01 -33.81 -0.61
N SER A 27 35.24 -34.49 -1.41
CA SER A 27 35.23 -34.24 -2.87
C SER A 27 34.12 -33.29 -3.35
N MET A 28 33.34 -32.68 -2.41
CA MET A 28 32.41 -31.61 -2.74
C MET A 28 33.03 -30.21 -2.52
N MET A 29 34.33 -30.12 -2.29
CA MET A 29 35.03 -28.85 -2.21
C MET A 29 35.91 -28.59 -3.45
N THR A 30 35.49 -29.00 -4.61
CA THR A 30 36.22 -28.65 -5.84
C THR A 30 35.38 -27.66 -6.65
N ASN A 31 35.70 -26.39 -6.49
CA ASN A 31 36.01 -25.46 -7.57
C ASN A 31 34.94 -25.08 -8.59
N ASP A 32 33.66 -25.18 -8.29
CA ASP A 32 32.67 -24.39 -9.02
C ASP A 32 32.17 -23.26 -8.11
N LEU A 33 33.13 -22.36 -7.72
CA LEU A 33 32.78 -21.05 -7.13
C LEU A 33 32.03 -20.17 -8.12
N ASP A 34 32.06 -20.52 -9.39
CA ASP A 34 31.33 -19.83 -10.46
C ASP A 34 29.80 -20.02 -10.38
N ASP A 35 29.32 -21.04 -9.64
CA ASP A 35 27.88 -21.31 -9.44
C ASP A 35 27.34 -20.80 -8.09
N CYS A 36 28.18 -20.20 -7.25
CA CYS A 36 27.70 -19.61 -6.00
C CYS A 36 26.98 -18.29 -6.29
N PRO A 37 25.74 -18.09 -5.80
CA PRO A 37 25.06 -16.83 -6.01
C PRO A 37 25.82 -15.67 -5.39
N THR A 38 26.05 -14.61 -6.16
CA THR A 38 26.74 -13.39 -5.74
C THR A 38 25.88 -12.16 -6.01
N GLY A 39 26.29 -10.99 -5.51
CA GLY A 39 25.59 -9.74 -5.73
C GLY A 39 24.41 -9.50 -4.80
N LEU A 40 23.51 -8.63 -5.20
CA LEU A 40 22.34 -8.19 -4.41
C LEU A 40 21.05 -8.75 -4.98
N TYR A 41 20.30 -9.45 -4.14
CA TYR A 41 18.95 -9.96 -4.41
C TYR A 41 17.95 -9.17 -3.59
N VAL A 42 16.99 -8.50 -4.24
CA VAL A 42 15.98 -7.66 -3.60
C VAL A 42 14.60 -8.25 -3.80
N ARG A 43 13.95 -8.63 -2.70
CA ARG A 43 12.53 -9.02 -2.66
C ARG A 43 11.69 -7.81 -2.28
N PHE A 44 10.47 -7.75 -2.83
CA PHE A 44 9.46 -6.77 -2.47
C PHE A 44 8.29 -7.44 -1.77
N VAL A 45 7.74 -6.79 -0.75
CA VAL A 45 6.53 -7.21 -0.04
C VAL A 45 5.61 -6.01 0.19
N TYR A 46 4.31 -6.26 0.18
CA TYR A 46 3.30 -5.29 0.60
C TYR A 46 2.49 -5.91 1.75
N ASP A 47 3.09 -5.93 2.93
CA ASP A 47 2.56 -6.49 4.17
C ASP A 47 2.05 -5.41 5.14
N TYR A 48 2.32 -4.14 4.85
CA TYR A 48 1.86 -3.01 5.65
C TYR A 48 0.45 -2.58 5.23
N ASN A 49 -0.52 -3.42 5.56
CA ASN A 49 -1.94 -3.23 5.31
C ASN A 49 -2.77 -3.75 6.51
N THR A 50 -4.06 -3.45 6.54
CA THR A 50 -4.95 -3.85 7.64
C THR A 50 -5.20 -5.36 7.66
N GLN A 51 -5.06 -6.06 6.54
CA GLN A 51 -5.15 -7.53 6.47
C GLN A 51 -3.89 -8.22 7.03
N ARG A 52 -2.76 -7.50 7.18
CA ARG A 52 -1.48 -8.02 7.67
C ARG A 52 -0.98 -9.21 6.84
N ALA A 53 -1.17 -9.15 5.55
CA ALA A 53 -0.78 -10.17 4.59
C ALA A 53 0.06 -9.56 3.46
N ASP A 54 1.04 -10.31 2.96
CA ASP A 54 1.79 -9.88 1.78
C ASP A 54 0.89 -9.94 0.54
N MET A 55 0.46 -8.76 0.09
CA MET A 55 -0.41 -8.56 -1.07
C MET A 55 0.38 -8.08 -2.30
N PHE A 56 1.71 -8.11 -2.27
CA PHE A 56 2.55 -7.56 -3.34
C PHE A 56 2.19 -8.14 -4.71
N LYS A 57 2.13 -9.47 -4.84
CA LYS A 57 1.86 -10.15 -6.12
C LYS A 57 0.49 -9.84 -6.72
N ASP A 58 -0.48 -9.50 -5.87
CA ASP A 58 -1.85 -9.24 -6.30
C ASP A 58 -2.06 -7.77 -6.71
N HIS A 59 -1.32 -6.86 -6.09
CA HIS A 59 -1.56 -5.43 -6.24
C HIS A 59 -0.49 -4.70 -7.06
N VAL A 60 0.79 -5.09 -6.95
CA VAL A 60 1.89 -4.37 -7.60
C VAL A 60 2.24 -5.02 -8.93
N GLY A 61 2.19 -4.24 -9.98
CA GLY A 61 2.48 -4.69 -11.34
C GLY A 61 3.75 -4.09 -11.96
N HIS A 62 4.34 -3.11 -11.28
CA HIS A 62 5.53 -2.40 -11.72
C HIS A 62 6.33 -1.91 -10.53
N VAL A 63 7.66 -2.04 -10.57
CA VAL A 63 8.58 -1.52 -9.54
C VAL A 63 9.80 -0.94 -10.21
N LYS A 64 10.20 0.27 -9.80
CA LYS A 64 11.53 0.84 -10.04
C LYS A 64 12.30 0.92 -8.73
N LEU A 65 13.49 0.35 -8.72
CA LEU A 65 14.43 0.36 -7.61
C LEU A 65 15.61 1.26 -7.94
N TYR A 66 15.91 2.17 -7.03
CA TYR A 66 17.07 3.03 -7.04
C TYR A 66 18.07 2.56 -5.98
N VAL A 67 19.37 2.59 -6.31
CA VAL A 67 20.47 2.22 -5.42
C VAL A 67 21.40 3.42 -5.27
N TYR A 68 21.64 3.81 -4.01
CA TYR A 68 22.50 4.95 -3.68
C TYR A 68 23.68 4.51 -2.83
N ASP A 69 24.85 5.09 -3.06
CA ASP A 69 26.06 4.86 -2.26
C ASP A 69 25.98 5.57 -0.88
N GLU A 70 27.01 5.41 -0.06
CA GLU A 70 27.10 6.05 1.27
C GLU A 70 27.12 7.59 1.20
N SER A 71 27.51 8.17 0.08
CA SER A 71 27.43 9.61 -0.13
C SER A 71 26.04 10.10 -0.53
N GLY A 72 25.10 9.16 -0.72
CA GLY A 72 23.74 9.43 -1.16
C GLY A 72 23.58 9.58 -2.68
N ARG A 73 24.64 9.34 -3.46
CA ARG A 73 24.61 9.46 -4.93
C ARG A 73 24.02 8.19 -5.54
N LYS A 74 23.13 8.34 -6.54
CA LYS A 74 22.61 7.21 -7.31
C LYS A 74 23.74 6.51 -8.08
N VAL A 75 23.88 5.20 -7.90
CA VAL A 75 24.92 4.38 -8.55
C VAL A 75 24.35 3.31 -9.45
N ALA A 76 23.10 2.88 -9.21
CA ALA A 76 22.40 1.93 -10.05
C ALA A 76 20.89 2.14 -9.96
N GLU A 77 20.17 1.63 -10.94
CA GLU A 77 18.73 1.51 -10.92
C GLU A 77 18.27 0.32 -11.75
N LYS A 78 17.14 -0.25 -11.40
CA LYS A 78 16.52 -1.35 -12.16
C LYS A 78 15.00 -1.23 -12.10
N GLU A 79 14.37 -1.56 -13.21
CA GLU A 79 12.93 -1.44 -13.38
C GLU A 79 12.35 -2.74 -13.94
N VAL A 80 11.23 -3.19 -13.38
CA VAL A 80 10.56 -4.43 -13.78
C VAL A 80 9.05 -4.22 -13.79
N SER A 81 8.40 -4.72 -14.84
CA SER A 81 6.94 -4.65 -14.98
C SER A 81 6.33 -6.01 -15.38
N ASN A 82 5.03 -6.14 -15.14
CA ASN A 82 4.20 -7.28 -15.55
C ASN A 82 3.55 -7.09 -16.92
N ASN A 83 4.02 -6.17 -17.75
CA ASN A 83 3.41 -5.83 -19.05
C ASN A 83 3.48 -6.94 -20.09
N GLY A 84 4.44 -7.85 -19.99
CA GLY A 84 4.64 -8.93 -20.95
C GLY A 84 3.87 -10.20 -20.61
N ALA A 85 4.01 -11.22 -21.47
CA ALA A 85 3.54 -12.59 -21.19
C ALA A 85 4.21 -13.16 -19.94
N ASP A 86 5.45 -12.78 -19.73
CA ASP A 86 6.23 -13.09 -18.56
C ASP A 86 5.97 -12.04 -17.47
N ARG A 87 5.15 -12.39 -16.48
CA ARG A 87 4.79 -11.50 -15.36
C ARG A 87 5.69 -11.76 -14.16
N PRO A 88 6.93 -11.25 -14.16
CA PRO A 88 7.95 -11.64 -13.17
C PRO A 88 7.53 -11.33 -11.74
N LEU A 89 6.89 -10.19 -11.48
CA LEU A 89 6.45 -9.79 -10.14
C LEU A 89 5.33 -10.66 -9.56
N LYS A 90 4.67 -11.48 -10.39
CA LYS A 90 3.67 -12.47 -9.95
C LYS A 90 4.27 -13.84 -9.61
N ARG A 91 5.54 -14.06 -9.91
CA ARG A 91 6.20 -15.33 -9.63
C ARG A 91 6.48 -15.47 -8.13
N TYR A 92 6.29 -16.67 -7.62
CA TYR A 92 6.72 -17.00 -6.26
C TYR A 92 8.24 -16.88 -6.15
N GLY A 93 8.72 -16.20 -5.11
CA GLY A 93 10.16 -16.07 -4.87
C GLY A 93 10.91 -15.15 -5.83
N TYR A 94 10.20 -14.34 -6.65
CA TYR A 94 10.86 -13.36 -7.50
C TYR A 94 11.71 -12.40 -6.68
N MET A 95 12.96 -12.22 -7.12
CA MET A 95 13.89 -11.21 -6.59
C MET A 95 14.51 -10.45 -7.75
N MET A 96 14.62 -9.14 -7.60
CA MET A 96 15.39 -8.30 -8.50
C MET A 96 16.85 -8.49 -8.16
N HIS A 97 17.70 -8.82 -9.16
CA HIS A 97 19.10 -9.15 -8.95
C HIS A 97 20.00 -8.09 -9.59
N PHE A 98 21.03 -7.70 -8.85
CA PHE A 98 22.19 -6.93 -9.33
C PHE A 98 23.42 -7.82 -9.16
N ASP A 99 24.11 -8.11 -10.23
CA ASP A 99 25.35 -8.88 -10.19
C ASP A 99 26.56 -8.01 -9.76
N ASP A 100 27.70 -8.66 -9.52
CA ASP A 100 28.93 -8.00 -9.06
C ASP A 100 29.51 -7.00 -10.09
N GLY A 101 29.12 -7.11 -11.37
CA GLY A 101 29.48 -6.15 -12.42
C GLY A 101 28.58 -4.92 -12.44
N GLU A 102 27.32 -5.08 -12.03
CA GLU A 102 26.35 -3.99 -11.93
C GLU A 102 26.53 -3.19 -10.62
N LEU A 103 26.88 -3.86 -9.52
CA LEU A 103 26.96 -3.26 -8.21
C LEU A 103 28.11 -3.84 -7.39
N ALA A 104 29.17 -3.07 -7.19
CA ALA A 104 30.36 -3.49 -6.46
C ALA A 104 30.07 -3.76 -4.95
N PRO A 105 30.91 -4.55 -4.26
CA PRO A 105 30.82 -4.67 -2.80
C PRO A 105 30.90 -3.31 -2.11
N GLY A 106 30.00 -3.05 -1.14
CA GLY A 106 29.87 -1.77 -0.46
C GLY A 106 28.59 -1.65 0.36
N ARG A 107 28.35 -0.46 0.92
CA ARG A 107 27.13 -0.13 1.64
C ARG A 107 26.24 0.75 0.76
N TYR A 108 24.99 0.34 0.66
CA TYR A 108 24.03 0.99 -0.23
C TYR A 108 22.70 1.24 0.46
N ARG A 109 22.07 2.34 0.10
CA ARG A 109 20.68 2.64 0.44
C ARG A 109 19.79 2.26 -0.74
N LEU A 110 18.67 1.60 -0.45
CA LEU A 110 17.71 1.15 -1.45
C LEU A 110 16.42 1.94 -1.31
N GLN A 111 15.86 2.35 -2.46
CA GLN A 111 14.59 3.07 -2.52
C GLN A 111 13.79 2.61 -3.72
N ALA A 112 12.54 2.25 -3.52
CA ALA A 112 11.68 1.74 -4.57
C ALA A 112 10.37 2.55 -4.66
N VAL A 113 9.89 2.69 -5.87
CA VAL A 113 8.55 3.18 -6.19
C VAL A 113 7.84 2.10 -6.97
N GLY A 114 6.64 1.74 -6.55
CA GLY A 114 5.80 0.74 -7.20
C GLY A 114 4.52 1.32 -7.75
N MET A 115 3.96 0.68 -8.79
CA MET A 115 2.67 1.02 -9.37
C MET A 115 1.87 -0.25 -9.64
N GLN A 116 0.55 -0.14 -9.74
CA GLN A 116 -0.31 -1.26 -10.12
C GLN A 116 -0.10 -1.67 -11.58
N ARG A 117 0.14 -0.71 -12.45
CA ARG A 117 0.40 -0.89 -13.87
C ARG A 117 1.79 -0.39 -14.22
N ASP A 118 2.25 -0.76 -15.39
CA ASP A 118 3.46 -0.20 -15.96
C ASP A 118 3.37 1.33 -16.09
N TRP A 119 4.46 2.00 -15.73
CA TRP A 119 4.51 3.46 -15.69
C TRP A 119 4.21 4.10 -17.04
N GLU A 120 4.82 3.59 -18.11
CA GLU A 120 4.62 4.11 -19.48
C GLU A 120 3.17 3.92 -19.95
N THR A 121 2.59 2.76 -19.64
CA THR A 121 1.17 2.48 -19.91
C THR A 121 0.27 3.45 -19.14
N ALA A 122 0.55 3.66 -17.87
CA ALA A 122 -0.21 4.57 -17.03
C ALA A 122 -0.17 6.02 -17.54
N LEU A 123 0.98 6.48 -18.03
CA LEU A 123 1.12 7.82 -18.62
C LEU A 123 0.29 8.01 -19.90
N GLY A 124 -0.02 6.94 -20.61
CA GLY A 124 -0.81 6.97 -21.85
C GLY A 124 -2.33 7.00 -21.63
N ASP A 125 -2.81 6.73 -20.43
CA ASP A 125 -4.24 6.64 -20.15
C ASP A 125 -4.87 8.01 -19.87
N LYS A 126 -6.19 8.01 -19.63
CA LYS A 126 -6.95 9.18 -19.19
C LYS A 126 -6.77 9.43 -17.70
N GLY A 127 -7.13 10.62 -17.23
CA GLY A 127 -7.09 11.03 -15.85
C GLY A 127 -5.73 11.57 -15.42
N ALA A 128 -5.63 11.92 -14.14
CA ALA A 128 -4.40 12.44 -13.56
C ALA A 128 -3.32 11.37 -13.43
N LYS A 129 -2.05 11.78 -13.52
CA LYS A 129 -0.89 10.90 -13.54
C LYS A 129 0.06 11.22 -12.41
N TYR A 130 0.68 10.18 -11.88
CA TYR A 130 1.89 10.36 -11.10
C TYR A 130 3.07 10.55 -12.03
N ARG A 131 3.91 11.52 -11.71
CA ARG A 131 5.20 11.75 -12.37
C ARG A 131 6.31 11.62 -11.36
N ARG A 132 7.35 10.90 -11.70
CA ARG A 132 8.57 10.80 -10.93
C ARG A 132 9.70 11.52 -11.65
N ASN A 133 10.55 12.19 -10.92
CA ASN A 133 11.80 12.69 -11.46
C ASN A 133 12.84 11.56 -11.62
N ASP A 134 13.99 11.89 -12.17
CA ASP A 134 15.17 11.03 -12.16
C ASP A 134 16.12 11.54 -11.07
N PRO A 135 16.13 10.95 -9.85
CA PRO A 135 16.89 11.48 -8.73
C PRO A 135 18.39 11.26 -8.93
N ALA A 136 19.20 12.32 -8.73
CA ALA A 136 20.66 12.20 -8.71
C ALA A 136 21.16 11.73 -7.34
N SER A 137 20.46 12.10 -6.27
CA SER A 137 20.73 11.67 -4.89
C SER A 137 19.48 11.08 -4.22
N HIS A 138 19.68 10.40 -3.09
CA HIS A 138 18.60 9.72 -2.38
C HIS A 138 17.54 10.69 -1.83
N THR A 139 17.90 11.96 -1.59
CA THR A 139 16.97 13.01 -1.13
C THR A 139 16.22 13.71 -2.25
N ASP A 140 16.59 13.45 -3.52
CA ASP A 140 16.02 14.18 -4.67
C ASP A 140 14.78 13.50 -5.26
N LEU A 141 14.45 12.27 -4.84
CA LEU A 141 13.28 11.57 -5.38
C LEU A 141 12.01 12.31 -5.00
N LEU A 142 11.26 12.67 -6.03
CA LEU A 142 9.92 13.25 -5.91
C LEU A 142 8.96 12.49 -6.80
N VAL A 143 7.76 12.22 -6.29
CA VAL A 143 6.63 11.75 -7.07
C VAL A 143 5.51 12.77 -6.96
N THR A 144 5.13 13.35 -8.09
CA THR A 144 4.16 14.43 -8.19
C THR A 144 2.90 13.94 -8.87
N LEU A 145 1.75 14.28 -8.36
CA LEU A 145 0.45 14.05 -9.00
C LEU A 145 0.11 15.24 -9.93
N ASP A 146 -0.22 14.92 -11.18
CA ASP A 146 -0.67 15.92 -12.14
C ASP A 146 -2.00 16.55 -11.70
N HIS A 147 -2.15 17.84 -11.97
CA HIS A 147 -3.38 18.58 -11.75
C HIS A 147 -3.56 19.66 -12.84
N ASP A 148 -4.74 20.19 -12.95
CA ASP A 148 -5.02 21.29 -13.86
C ASP A 148 -4.21 22.54 -13.45
N PRO A 149 -3.65 23.28 -14.40
CA PRO A 149 -2.89 24.49 -14.10
C PRO A 149 -3.80 25.62 -13.58
N ASP A 150 -5.07 25.60 -13.97
CA ASP A 150 -6.04 26.62 -13.56
C ASP A 150 -6.71 26.22 -12.22
N ARG A 151 -6.92 27.22 -11.36
CA ARG A 151 -7.59 26.98 -10.08
C ARG A 151 -9.11 26.97 -10.25
N HIS A 152 -9.76 26.06 -9.54
CA HIS A 152 -11.21 25.95 -9.51
C HIS A 152 -11.84 27.24 -8.95
N PRO A 153 -12.83 27.86 -9.63
CA PRO A 153 -13.29 29.22 -9.29
C PRO A 153 -13.88 29.37 -7.88
N GLN A 154 -14.50 28.31 -7.36
CA GLN A 154 -15.17 28.37 -6.06
C GLN A 154 -14.25 28.00 -4.90
N THR A 155 -13.26 27.15 -5.11
CA THR A 155 -12.40 26.64 -4.04
C THR A 155 -11.00 27.24 -4.07
N ASN A 156 -10.63 27.87 -5.18
CA ASN A 156 -9.27 28.35 -5.44
C ASN A 156 -8.19 27.25 -5.36
N ARG A 157 -8.56 26.00 -5.66
CA ARG A 157 -7.67 24.85 -5.66
C ARG A 157 -7.49 24.26 -7.06
N HIS A 158 -6.39 23.57 -7.30
CA HIS A 158 -6.12 22.88 -8.55
C HIS A 158 -6.90 21.58 -8.62
N HIS A 159 -7.60 21.35 -9.73
CA HIS A 159 -8.40 20.15 -9.93
C HIS A 159 -7.51 18.97 -10.37
N VAL A 160 -7.63 17.85 -9.68
CA VAL A 160 -7.05 16.58 -10.11
C VAL A 160 -8.05 15.91 -11.06
N SER A 161 -7.63 15.63 -12.30
CA SER A 161 -8.52 15.06 -13.30
C SER A 161 -9.15 13.75 -12.81
N ASN A 162 -10.47 13.67 -12.88
CA ASN A 162 -11.28 12.53 -12.48
C ASN A 162 -11.86 11.74 -13.65
N GLU A 163 -11.31 11.88 -14.85
CA GLU A 163 -11.76 11.12 -16.03
C GLU A 163 -11.56 9.60 -15.88
N ALA A 164 -10.67 9.20 -14.99
CA ALA A 164 -10.40 7.83 -14.61
C ALA A 164 -9.94 7.75 -13.14
N PRO A 165 -10.02 6.57 -12.49
CA PRO A 165 -9.40 6.37 -11.18
C PRO A 165 -7.89 6.61 -11.25
N LEU A 166 -7.30 7.10 -10.17
CA LEU A 166 -5.85 7.23 -10.06
C LEU A 166 -5.19 5.85 -10.12
N ASP A 167 -3.98 5.79 -10.70
CA ASP A 167 -3.15 4.62 -10.53
C ASP A 167 -2.74 4.47 -9.08
N THR A 168 -2.56 3.22 -8.66
CA THR A 168 -2.12 2.97 -7.29
C THR A 168 -0.62 3.10 -7.19
N LEU A 169 -0.16 3.89 -6.22
CA LEU A 169 1.23 4.21 -5.95
C LEU A 169 1.68 3.56 -4.64
N TRP A 170 2.92 3.09 -4.62
CA TRP A 170 3.61 2.56 -3.43
C TRP A 170 5.02 3.15 -3.33
N HIS A 171 5.43 3.44 -2.11
CA HIS A 171 6.80 3.81 -1.78
C HIS A 171 7.46 2.80 -0.84
N THR A 172 8.78 2.87 -0.78
CA THR A 172 9.55 2.15 0.23
C THR A 172 9.17 2.63 1.61
N LEU A 173 8.78 1.69 2.44
CA LEU A 173 8.49 1.92 3.84
C LEU A 173 9.69 1.57 4.70
N ARG A 174 10.30 0.42 4.43
CA ARG A 174 11.54 -0.03 5.10
C ARG A 174 12.30 -1.03 4.24
N VAL A 175 13.58 -1.13 4.55
CA VAL A 175 14.50 -2.11 3.96
C VAL A 175 15.02 -3.03 5.06
N MET A 176 14.94 -4.32 4.85
CA MET A 176 15.47 -5.35 5.74
C MET A 176 16.63 -6.07 5.03
N SER A 177 17.77 -6.20 5.69
CA SER A 177 19.00 -6.76 5.10
C SER A 177 19.16 -8.27 5.34
N ARG A 178 18.08 -9.05 5.17
CA ARG A 178 18.22 -10.51 5.16
C ARG A 178 17.23 -11.14 4.18
N ALA A 179 17.62 -12.28 3.61
CA ALA A 179 16.71 -13.08 2.82
C ALA A 179 15.63 -13.66 3.74
N PRO A 180 14.35 -13.64 3.34
CA PRO A 180 13.37 -14.52 3.93
C PRO A 180 13.79 -15.97 3.62
N MET A 181 13.98 -16.78 4.64
CA MET A 181 14.16 -18.23 4.47
C MET A 181 12.79 -18.88 4.22
N ASP A 182 12.77 -20.00 3.49
CA ASP A 182 11.57 -20.81 3.38
C ASP A 182 11.12 -21.22 4.78
N GLY A 183 9.91 -20.84 5.16
CA GLY A 183 9.37 -21.07 6.51
C GLY A 183 9.59 -19.92 7.49
N ASP A 184 10.37 -18.89 7.16
CA ASP A 184 10.31 -17.63 7.90
C ASP A 184 8.91 -17.03 7.72
N VAL A 185 8.09 -17.22 8.72
CA VAL A 185 7.04 -16.24 9.02
C VAL A 185 7.82 -14.92 9.15
N ILE A 186 7.56 -13.94 8.28
CA ILE A 186 8.07 -12.57 8.48
C ILE A 186 7.85 -12.31 9.96
N PRO A 187 8.94 -12.09 10.76
CA PRO A 187 8.81 -12.04 12.22
C PRO A 187 7.64 -11.14 12.52
N ASP A 188 6.71 -11.67 13.28
CA ASP A 188 5.46 -11.02 13.57
C ASP A 188 5.79 -9.58 13.90
N LEU A 189 5.31 -8.66 13.09
CA LEU A 189 5.61 -7.24 13.21
C LEU A 189 5.33 -6.72 14.63
N GLU A 190 4.61 -7.51 15.43
CA GLU A 190 4.22 -7.18 16.80
C GLU A 190 5.37 -7.15 17.82
N GLU A 191 6.41 -7.99 17.70
CA GLU A 191 7.43 -8.06 18.75
C GLU A 191 8.61 -7.09 18.59
N THR A 192 8.84 -6.53 17.39
CA THR A 192 10.03 -5.70 17.15
C THR A 192 9.77 -4.36 16.49
N VAL A 193 8.55 -4.05 16.12
CA VAL A 193 8.23 -2.81 15.43
C VAL A 193 7.76 -1.76 16.41
N LYS A 194 8.68 -0.90 16.82
CA LYS A 194 8.32 0.45 17.23
C LYS A 194 7.42 1.06 16.14
N PRO A 195 6.45 1.92 16.51
CA PRO A 195 5.64 2.64 15.54
C PRO A 195 6.52 3.17 14.41
N PHE A 196 6.05 3.10 13.20
CA PHE A 196 6.79 3.37 11.95
C PHE A 196 7.57 4.67 11.94
N SER A 197 7.06 5.68 12.64
CA SER A 197 7.69 6.98 12.88
C SER A 197 9.05 6.94 13.61
N VAL A 198 9.54 5.75 14.01
CA VAL A 198 10.74 5.58 14.83
C VAL A 198 11.92 4.98 14.05
N TYR A 199 11.71 4.52 12.82
CA TYR A 199 12.79 4.07 11.94
C TYR A 199 12.92 5.03 10.76
N PRO A 200 13.70 6.09 10.88
CA PRO A 200 14.01 6.91 9.71
C PRO A 200 14.66 6.02 8.67
N LEU A 201 14.22 6.12 7.42
CA LEU A 201 14.82 5.44 6.27
C LEU A 201 16.34 5.70 6.15
N GLU A 202 16.78 6.77 6.76
CA GLU A 202 18.16 7.25 6.74
C GLU A 202 19.17 6.25 7.27
N ASP A 203 18.80 5.35 8.19
CA ASP A 203 19.71 4.37 8.79
C ASP A 203 19.69 2.99 8.11
N GLN A 204 18.92 2.81 7.04
CA GLN A 204 18.72 1.49 6.42
C GLN A 204 19.69 1.25 5.26
N TYR A 205 20.90 0.80 5.59
CA TYR A 205 21.87 0.38 4.60
C TYR A 205 21.90 -1.14 4.42
N VAL A 206 22.08 -1.57 3.16
CA VAL A 206 22.40 -2.95 2.80
C VAL A 206 23.90 -3.02 2.50
N THR A 207 24.60 -4.00 3.09
CA THR A 207 26.03 -4.20 2.85
C THR A 207 26.22 -5.38 1.91
N ILE A 208 26.68 -5.11 0.68
CA ILE A 208 27.05 -6.12 -0.30
C ILE A 208 28.45 -6.62 0.01
N GLN A 209 28.59 -7.93 0.17
CA GLN A 209 29.86 -8.59 0.42
C GLN A 209 30.44 -9.13 -0.89
N LYS A 210 31.78 -9.11 -1.00
CA LYS A 210 32.45 -9.72 -2.13
C LYS A 210 32.21 -11.23 -2.20
N GLU A 211 31.96 -11.74 -3.40
CA GLU A 211 31.83 -13.19 -3.67
C GLU A 211 30.74 -13.89 -2.81
N ARG A 212 29.72 -13.14 -2.40
CA ARG A 212 28.58 -13.67 -1.61
C ARG A 212 27.27 -13.03 -2.04
N ALA A 213 26.20 -13.81 -2.01
CA ALA A 213 24.86 -13.25 -2.14
C ALA A 213 24.50 -12.40 -0.92
N THR A 214 24.01 -11.24 -1.18
CA THR A 214 23.38 -10.35 -0.20
C THR A 214 21.90 -10.27 -0.49
N TYR A 215 21.08 -10.44 0.52
CA TYR A 215 19.64 -10.42 0.37
C TYR A 215 19.05 -9.22 1.11
N ALA A 216 18.10 -8.56 0.45
CA ALA A 216 17.33 -7.48 1.03
C ALA A 216 15.84 -7.69 0.76
N THR A 217 15.01 -7.28 1.69
CA THR A 217 13.56 -7.22 1.52
C THR A 217 13.11 -5.78 1.70
N ILE A 218 12.38 -5.25 0.72
CA ILE A 218 11.76 -3.94 0.76
C ILE A 218 10.28 -4.11 1.04
N SER A 219 9.82 -3.62 2.20
CA SER A 219 8.41 -3.47 2.50
C SER A 219 7.90 -2.16 1.93
N LEU A 220 6.74 -2.21 1.27
CA LEU A 220 6.10 -1.08 0.61
C LEU A 220 4.90 -0.60 1.41
N VAL A 221 4.63 0.70 1.35
CA VAL A 221 3.38 1.33 1.80
C VAL A 221 2.62 1.84 0.59
N ARG A 222 1.30 1.74 0.66
CA ARG A 222 0.40 2.24 -0.39
C ARG A 222 -0.02 3.66 -0.09
N ASP A 223 0.27 4.57 -1.02
CA ASP A 223 -0.06 5.99 -0.88
C ASP A 223 -1.46 6.31 -1.39
N THR A 224 -1.86 5.77 -2.53
CA THR A 224 -3.17 6.04 -3.11
C THR A 224 -4.29 5.40 -2.31
N LYS A 225 -5.27 6.21 -1.91
CA LYS A 225 -6.44 5.80 -1.13
C LYS A 225 -7.69 5.83 -1.99
N HIS A 226 -8.62 4.92 -1.72
CA HIS A 226 -9.95 4.87 -2.31
C HIS A 226 -11.01 5.22 -1.26
N LEU A 227 -12.01 6.00 -1.64
CA LEU A 227 -13.14 6.36 -0.79
C LEU A 227 -14.44 6.18 -1.56
N ASN A 228 -15.33 5.40 -1.01
CA ASN A 228 -16.73 5.35 -1.41
C ASN A 228 -17.58 6.21 -0.45
N VAL A 229 -18.28 7.19 -1.00
CA VAL A 229 -19.25 8.01 -0.27
C VAL A 229 -20.64 7.60 -0.71
N THR A 230 -21.49 7.24 0.26
CA THR A 230 -22.91 6.95 0.03
C THR A 230 -23.75 8.01 0.74
N ILE A 231 -24.70 8.61 0.03
CA ILE A 231 -25.66 9.57 0.58
C ILE A 231 -27.06 8.98 0.47
N ARG A 232 -27.82 9.00 1.57
CA ARG A 232 -29.18 8.48 1.60
C ARG A 232 -30.06 9.21 2.61
N GLN A 233 -31.38 9.17 2.41
CA GLN A 233 -32.36 9.66 3.38
C GLN A 233 -32.55 8.68 4.53
N VAL A 234 -32.88 9.20 5.70
CA VAL A 234 -33.20 8.37 6.88
C VAL A 234 -34.56 7.67 6.74
N ASP A 235 -35.47 8.25 6.00
CA ASP A 235 -36.88 7.86 5.99
C ASP A 235 -37.56 7.89 4.62
N ASN A 236 -36.86 7.88 3.50
CA ASN A 236 -37.44 8.02 2.14
C ASN A 236 -38.31 9.26 1.93
N SER A 237 -38.14 10.29 2.73
CA SER A 237 -38.97 11.50 2.62
C SER A 237 -38.85 12.19 1.26
N THR A 238 -37.68 12.04 0.62
CA THR A 238 -37.39 12.56 -0.71
C THR A 238 -36.52 11.57 -1.49
N SER A 239 -36.70 11.53 -2.82
CA SER A 239 -35.78 10.78 -3.69
C SER A 239 -34.41 11.46 -3.71
N ILE A 240 -33.35 10.66 -3.79
CA ILE A 240 -31.98 11.11 -3.91
C ILE A 240 -31.37 10.59 -5.21
N SER A 241 -30.70 11.51 -5.94
CA SER A 241 -29.89 11.18 -7.10
C SER A 241 -28.45 11.62 -6.87
N HIS A 242 -27.50 10.93 -7.51
CA HIS A 242 -26.10 11.38 -7.54
C HIS A 242 -25.93 12.72 -8.25
N GLU A 243 -26.90 13.16 -9.06
CA GLU A 243 -26.90 14.45 -9.72
C GLU A 243 -27.25 15.61 -8.76
N ASP A 244 -27.85 15.30 -7.60
CA ASP A 244 -28.27 16.31 -6.62
C ASP A 244 -27.12 16.89 -5.83
N PHE A 245 -25.97 16.19 -5.76
CA PHE A 245 -24.85 16.60 -4.92
C PHE A 245 -23.54 16.70 -5.71
N GLU A 246 -22.67 17.57 -5.22
CA GLU A 246 -21.26 17.62 -5.56
C GLU A 246 -20.46 17.17 -4.35
N VAL A 247 -19.65 16.13 -4.53
CA VAL A 247 -18.76 15.59 -3.50
C VAL A 247 -17.33 15.89 -3.90
N ARG A 248 -16.52 16.44 -2.97
CA ARG A 248 -15.14 16.79 -3.24
C ARG A 248 -14.26 16.60 -2.01
N VAL A 249 -13.00 16.21 -2.23
CA VAL A 249 -11.96 16.17 -1.20
C VAL A 249 -10.96 17.28 -1.50
N LEU A 250 -10.55 18.00 -0.47
CA LEU A 250 -9.59 19.10 -0.52
C LEU A 250 -8.38 18.71 0.33
N ASP A 251 -7.18 18.75 -0.25
CA ASP A 251 -5.94 18.44 0.46
C ASP A 251 -4.73 19.06 -0.25
N SER A 252 -3.57 19.11 0.43
CA SER A 252 -2.27 19.53 -0.11
C SER A 252 -1.30 18.34 -0.08
N ASN A 253 -1.64 17.26 -0.80
CA ASN A 253 -0.93 15.99 -0.78
C ASN A 253 -0.42 15.53 -2.16
N GLY A 254 -0.19 16.48 -3.07
CA GLY A 254 0.16 16.20 -4.45
C GLY A 254 1.62 15.79 -4.69
N VAL A 255 2.52 16.00 -3.73
CA VAL A 255 3.96 15.72 -3.90
C VAL A 255 4.48 14.88 -2.73
N LEU A 256 5.07 13.74 -3.06
CA LEU A 256 5.69 12.82 -2.11
C LEU A 256 7.21 12.86 -2.27
N GLY A 257 7.91 13.02 -1.17
CA GLY A 257 9.36 13.03 -1.08
C GLY A 257 9.98 11.64 -1.06
N HIS A 258 11.29 11.63 -0.97
CA HIS A 258 12.12 10.43 -0.92
C HIS A 258 11.85 9.54 0.32
N ASP A 259 11.39 10.12 1.40
CA ASP A 259 11.04 9.50 2.69
C ASP A 259 9.55 9.14 2.80
N ASN A 260 8.81 9.34 1.70
CA ASN A 260 7.36 9.20 1.61
C ASN A 260 6.58 10.22 2.46
N GLU A 261 7.22 11.30 2.86
CA GLU A 261 6.54 12.44 3.47
C GLU A 261 6.05 13.42 2.42
N LEU A 262 5.04 14.22 2.78
CA LEU A 262 4.52 15.24 1.88
C LEU A 262 5.53 16.39 1.75
N ALA A 263 5.83 16.74 0.51
CA ALA A 263 6.56 17.96 0.20
C ALA A 263 5.56 19.11 -0.05
N GLU A 264 6.05 20.35 0.04
CA GLU A 264 5.25 21.53 -0.28
C GLU A 264 4.67 21.43 -1.69
N CYS A 265 3.37 21.59 -1.81
CA CYS A 265 2.66 21.54 -3.08
C CYS A 265 1.44 22.45 -3.09
N ASP A 266 0.83 22.59 -4.27
CA ASP A 266 -0.43 23.29 -4.43
C ASP A 266 -1.58 22.59 -3.70
N GLU A 267 -2.57 23.37 -3.29
CA GLU A 267 -3.83 22.85 -2.75
C GLU A 267 -4.65 22.20 -3.86
N LEU A 268 -5.01 20.92 -3.67
CA LEU A 268 -5.70 20.10 -4.64
C LEU A 268 -7.19 19.93 -4.32
N LEU A 269 -7.97 19.72 -5.38
CA LEU A 269 -9.37 19.31 -5.33
C LEU A 269 -9.50 17.98 -6.07
N TYR A 270 -9.97 16.96 -5.35
CA TYR A 270 -10.32 15.66 -5.89
C TYR A 270 -11.84 15.56 -6.04
N ALA A 271 -12.30 15.09 -7.19
CA ALA A 271 -13.69 14.80 -7.49
C ALA A 271 -13.89 13.29 -7.75
N PRO A 272 -15.11 12.75 -7.60
CA PRO A 272 -15.40 11.36 -7.92
C PRO A 272 -15.12 11.05 -9.39
N TYR A 273 -14.45 9.92 -9.65
CA TYR A 273 -14.30 9.39 -11.01
C TYR A 273 -15.53 8.57 -11.45
N SER A 274 -16.39 8.18 -10.51
CA SER A 274 -17.64 7.46 -10.76
C SER A 274 -18.70 7.93 -9.80
N ALA A 275 -19.89 8.18 -10.33
CA ALA A 275 -21.08 8.49 -9.55
C ALA A 275 -22.30 7.75 -10.11
N ARG A 276 -23.14 7.22 -9.21
CA ARG A 276 -24.34 6.47 -9.60
C ARG A 276 -25.42 6.55 -8.53
N THR A 277 -26.65 6.37 -8.95
CA THR A 277 -27.80 6.22 -8.06
C THR A 277 -28.22 4.76 -8.02
N SER A 278 -28.46 4.22 -6.82
CA SER A 278 -29.15 2.94 -6.65
C SER A 278 -30.60 3.19 -6.27
N HIS A 279 -31.50 2.52 -6.99
CA HIS A 279 -32.91 2.49 -6.69
C HIS A 279 -33.28 1.09 -6.23
N PHE A 280 -33.93 0.99 -5.09
CA PHE A 280 -34.48 -0.27 -4.60
C PHE A 280 -35.97 -0.24 -4.78
N ASP A 281 -36.52 -1.11 -5.62
CA ASP A 281 -37.95 -1.24 -5.81
C ASP A 281 -38.59 -2.00 -4.63
N GLN A 282 -39.56 -1.40 -3.98
CA GLN A 282 -40.34 -2.03 -2.91
C GLN A 282 -41.13 -3.28 -3.40
N ASN A 283 -41.29 -3.44 -4.70
CA ASN A 283 -42.04 -4.54 -5.31
C ASN A 283 -41.15 -5.71 -5.79
N GLY A 284 -39.86 -5.68 -5.51
CA GLY A 284 -38.97 -6.83 -5.78
C GLY A 284 -39.43 -8.08 -5.02
N PRO A 285 -39.09 -9.31 -5.49
CA PRO A 285 -39.51 -10.54 -4.84
C PRO A 285 -38.98 -10.53 -3.40
N ALA A 286 -39.93 -10.46 -2.45
CA ALA A 286 -39.63 -10.53 -1.03
C ALA A 286 -38.86 -11.83 -0.76
N ASP A 287 -37.56 -11.71 -0.46
CA ASP A 287 -36.80 -12.83 0.04
C ASP A 287 -37.41 -13.24 1.38
N LYS A 288 -37.99 -14.45 1.40
CA LYS A 288 -38.80 -14.95 2.50
C LYS A 288 -38.05 -15.13 3.83
N CYS A 289 -36.77 -14.75 3.87
CA CYS A 289 -35.91 -14.89 5.04
C CYS A 289 -35.61 -13.58 5.80
N SER A 290 -35.96 -12.40 5.28
CA SER A 290 -35.68 -11.16 6.03
C SER A 290 -36.93 -10.73 6.82
N ARG A 291 -36.84 -10.86 8.13
CA ARG A 291 -37.84 -10.31 9.10
C ARG A 291 -37.72 -8.79 9.31
N ALA A 292 -36.87 -8.11 8.56
CA ALA A 292 -36.81 -6.66 8.57
C ALA A 292 -37.56 -6.16 7.34
N THR A 293 -38.63 -5.42 7.55
CA THR A 293 -39.11 -4.44 6.58
C THR A 293 -37.98 -3.44 6.36
N ALA A 294 -37.01 -3.80 5.54
CA ALA A 294 -36.03 -2.85 5.06
C ALA A 294 -36.80 -1.84 4.22
N ALA A 295 -37.07 -0.69 4.79
CA ALA A 295 -37.50 0.45 4.02
C ALA A 295 -36.42 0.68 2.97
N ILE A 296 -36.83 0.72 1.73
CA ILE A 296 -35.93 0.72 0.58
C ILE A 296 -35.66 2.18 0.25
N TYR A 297 -34.40 2.53 0.20
CA TYR A 297 -33.99 3.90 0.05
C TYR A 297 -33.20 4.08 -1.23
N ASP A 298 -33.51 5.10 -2.00
CA ASP A 298 -32.61 5.60 -3.02
C ASP A 298 -31.30 6.03 -2.35
N ALA A 299 -30.19 5.71 -2.98
CA ALA A 299 -28.88 6.14 -2.50
C ALA A 299 -28.02 6.64 -3.65
N ALA A 300 -27.35 7.75 -3.42
CA ALA A 300 -26.30 8.27 -4.30
C ALA A 300 -24.95 7.74 -3.84
N HIS A 301 -24.16 7.20 -4.78
CA HIS A 301 -22.85 6.63 -4.53
C HIS A 301 -21.80 7.38 -5.34
N TYR A 302 -20.67 7.65 -4.72
CA TYR A 302 -19.53 8.35 -5.32
C TYR A 302 -18.27 7.58 -4.99
N ASP A 303 -17.52 7.19 -6.04
CA ASP A 303 -16.24 6.54 -5.91
C ASP A 303 -15.14 7.54 -6.28
N MET A 304 -14.18 7.73 -5.40
CA MET A 304 -13.08 8.67 -5.59
C MET A 304 -11.76 8.10 -5.10
N MET A 305 -10.68 8.62 -5.67
CA MET A 305 -9.32 8.28 -5.25
C MET A 305 -8.54 9.57 -5.02
N PHE A 306 -7.65 9.53 -4.05
CA PHE A 306 -6.76 10.61 -3.70
C PHE A 306 -5.44 10.05 -3.14
N ASN A 307 -4.46 10.92 -2.94
CA ASN A 307 -3.17 10.54 -2.40
C ASN A 307 -3.23 10.33 -0.88
N CYS A 308 -2.11 9.98 -0.23
CA CYS A 308 -2.03 9.69 1.20
C CYS A 308 -2.67 10.80 2.06
N LEU A 309 -3.09 10.41 3.25
CA LEU A 309 -3.67 11.31 4.25
C LEU A 309 -2.69 11.48 5.42
N VAL A 310 -2.41 12.71 5.79
CA VAL A 310 -1.59 13.03 6.96
C VAL A 310 -2.48 13.52 8.09
N TYR A 311 -2.38 12.87 9.27
CA TYR A 311 -3.14 13.25 10.45
C TYR A 311 -2.35 14.23 11.31
N ASP A 312 -2.71 15.49 11.25
CA ASP A 312 -2.18 16.51 12.16
C ASP A 312 -3.19 16.82 13.28
N SER A 313 -2.84 16.46 14.50
CA SER A 313 -3.65 16.75 15.68
C SER A 313 -3.40 18.15 16.23
N LYS A 314 -2.30 18.80 15.84
CA LYS A 314 -1.94 20.14 16.33
C LYS A 314 -2.56 21.23 15.45
N ASN A 315 -2.61 20.97 14.13
CA ASN A 315 -3.22 21.84 13.14
C ASN A 315 -4.33 21.09 12.39
N PRO A 316 -5.50 20.88 12.99
CA PRO A 316 -6.58 20.09 12.36
C PRO A 316 -7.11 20.71 11.07
N ASP A 317 -6.89 22.00 10.84
CA ASP A 317 -7.30 22.71 9.62
C ASP A 317 -6.42 22.35 8.41
N ASP A 318 -5.21 21.83 8.64
CA ASP A 318 -4.31 21.35 7.59
C ASP A 318 -4.65 19.91 7.14
N ASN A 319 -5.56 19.24 7.83
CA ASN A 319 -6.03 17.92 7.45
C ASN A 319 -6.95 17.97 6.21
N ALA A 320 -6.96 16.90 5.44
CA ALA A 320 -7.89 16.74 4.32
C ALA A 320 -9.35 16.98 4.74
N ARG A 321 -10.11 17.65 3.88
CA ARG A 321 -11.53 17.94 4.11
C ARG A 321 -12.39 17.30 3.03
N LEU A 322 -13.50 16.70 3.45
CA LEU A 322 -14.56 16.26 2.55
C LEU A 322 -15.72 17.25 2.60
N GLN A 323 -16.11 17.74 1.44
CA GLN A 323 -17.24 18.63 1.28
C GLN A 323 -18.34 18.02 0.40
N ILE A 324 -19.58 18.19 0.80
CA ILE A 324 -20.77 17.79 0.04
C ILE A 324 -21.61 19.06 -0.14
N LEU A 325 -21.90 19.42 -1.39
CA LEU A 325 -22.75 20.54 -1.74
C LEU A 325 -24.04 20.03 -2.39
N ASN A 326 -25.15 20.66 -2.06
CA ASN A 326 -26.38 20.49 -2.79
C ASN A 326 -26.30 21.31 -4.09
N ARG A 327 -26.33 20.62 -5.25
CA ARG A 327 -26.20 21.33 -6.56
C ARG A 327 -27.38 22.22 -6.87
N ARG A 328 -28.55 21.92 -6.33
CA ARG A 328 -29.79 22.69 -6.57
C ARG A 328 -29.78 24.02 -5.80
N THR A 329 -29.32 24.02 -4.56
CA THR A 329 -29.31 25.24 -3.70
C THR A 329 -27.96 25.94 -3.66
N GLY A 330 -26.88 25.25 -4.01
CA GLY A 330 -25.50 25.73 -3.85
C GLY A 330 -25.02 25.69 -2.39
N GLU A 331 -25.83 25.17 -1.46
CA GLU A 331 -25.51 25.14 -0.04
C GLU A 331 -24.60 23.97 0.30
N LEU A 332 -23.75 24.20 1.28
CA LEU A 332 -22.86 23.19 1.82
C LEU A 332 -23.65 22.28 2.78
N VAL A 333 -23.86 21.01 2.40
CA VAL A 333 -24.57 20.00 3.19
C VAL A 333 -23.66 19.46 4.30
N ALA A 334 -22.41 19.19 3.98
CA ALA A 334 -21.42 18.72 4.94
C ALA A 334 -20.03 19.26 4.60
N ASP A 335 -19.27 19.59 5.64
CA ASP A 335 -17.84 19.93 5.57
C ASP A 335 -17.13 19.33 6.77
N ILE A 336 -16.45 18.21 6.56
CA ILE A 336 -15.86 17.42 7.64
C ILE A 336 -14.34 17.31 7.50
N ASN A 337 -13.66 17.19 8.62
CA ASN A 337 -12.26 16.78 8.66
C ASN A 337 -12.18 15.29 8.27
N LEU A 338 -11.88 15.05 6.99
CA LEU A 338 -11.86 13.70 6.41
C LEU A 338 -10.85 12.80 7.12
N THR A 339 -9.64 13.30 7.31
CA THR A 339 -8.55 12.56 7.94
C THR A 339 -8.92 12.10 9.34
N ALA A 340 -9.44 13.02 10.17
CA ALA A 340 -9.86 12.69 11.54
C ALA A 340 -11.06 11.72 11.57
N THR A 341 -11.99 11.87 10.63
CA THR A 341 -13.16 11.00 10.51
C THR A 341 -12.74 9.58 10.14
N LEU A 342 -11.92 9.42 9.10
CA LEU A 342 -11.46 8.11 8.64
C LEU A 342 -10.58 7.41 9.67
N ALA A 343 -9.74 8.16 10.40
CA ALA A 343 -8.88 7.61 11.46
C ALA A 343 -9.68 6.92 12.58
N GLN A 344 -10.96 7.24 12.76
CA GLN A 344 -11.82 6.56 13.72
C GLN A 344 -12.03 5.08 13.37
N GLY A 345 -11.84 4.71 12.10
CA GLY A 345 -11.87 3.33 11.62
C GLY A 345 -10.94 2.39 12.37
N ARG A 346 -9.83 2.90 12.94
CA ARG A 346 -8.92 2.11 13.79
C ARG A 346 -9.61 1.39 14.96
N GLN A 347 -10.77 1.86 15.40
CA GLN A 347 -11.54 1.23 16.48
C GLN A 347 -12.07 -0.18 16.10
N ALA A 348 -12.18 -0.49 14.80
CA ALA A 348 -12.50 -1.83 14.35
C ALA A 348 -11.34 -2.83 14.54
N TRP A 349 -10.14 -2.31 14.67
CA TRP A 349 -8.87 -3.03 14.80
C TRP A 349 -8.26 -2.83 16.20
N ALA A 350 -9.13 -2.70 17.23
CA ALA A 350 -8.70 -2.37 18.59
C ALA A 350 -7.67 -3.36 19.17
N GLN A 351 -7.66 -4.63 18.73
CA GLN A 351 -6.69 -5.63 19.13
C GLN A 351 -5.25 -5.28 18.70
N TYR A 352 -5.07 -4.45 17.68
CA TYR A 352 -3.74 -4.05 17.18
C TYR A 352 -3.30 -2.67 17.69
N GLN A 353 -4.18 -1.93 18.35
CA GLN A 353 -3.89 -0.62 18.97
C GLN A 353 -3.25 0.40 18.01
N TYR A 354 -3.63 0.38 16.73
CA TYR A 354 -3.10 1.32 15.74
C TYR A 354 -3.29 2.77 16.18
N GLY A 355 -2.25 3.59 15.99
CA GLY A 355 -2.36 5.04 16.02
C GLY A 355 -3.22 5.57 14.87
N ASN A 356 -3.58 6.86 14.91
CA ASN A 356 -4.39 7.46 13.84
C ASN A 356 -3.67 7.40 12.48
N GLN A 357 -2.42 7.86 12.43
CA GLN A 357 -1.63 7.84 11.20
C GLN A 357 -1.35 6.41 10.73
N GLU A 358 -0.94 5.53 11.64
CA GLU A 358 -0.66 4.13 11.28
C GLU A 358 -1.88 3.44 10.64
N TYR A 359 -3.09 3.69 11.15
CA TYR A 359 -4.29 3.15 10.54
C TYR A 359 -4.53 3.74 9.15
N LEU A 360 -4.36 5.05 8.98
CA LEU A 360 -4.52 5.72 7.69
C LEU A 360 -3.49 5.22 6.66
N ASP A 361 -2.29 4.90 7.09
CA ASP A 361 -1.25 4.34 6.19
C ASP A 361 -1.59 2.92 5.76
N ARG A 362 -2.08 2.07 6.69
CA ARG A 362 -2.40 0.66 6.45
C ARG A 362 -3.69 0.45 5.67
N GLU A 363 -4.72 1.30 5.91
CA GLU A 363 -6.00 1.23 5.22
C GLU A 363 -5.92 1.97 3.89
N TYR A 364 -6.59 1.44 2.90
CA TYR A 364 -6.60 2.05 1.56
C TYR A 364 -7.98 2.06 0.91
N ASP A 365 -8.98 1.43 1.54
CA ASP A 365 -10.35 1.33 1.00
C ASP A 365 -11.34 1.77 2.07
N TYR A 366 -11.78 3.02 1.97
CA TYR A 366 -12.66 3.65 2.95
C TYR A 366 -14.07 3.76 2.45
N ARG A 367 -15.00 3.80 3.40
CA ARG A 367 -16.41 4.03 3.10
C ARG A 367 -17.05 4.95 4.13
N LEU A 368 -17.78 5.95 3.64
CA LEU A 368 -18.59 6.87 4.44
C LEU A 368 -20.06 6.81 3.99
N ASP A 369 -20.98 6.63 4.93
CA ASP A 369 -22.42 6.71 4.68
C ASP A 369 -22.96 7.99 5.33
N PHE A 370 -23.43 8.95 4.52
CA PHE A 370 -24.09 10.17 4.97
C PHE A 370 -25.60 9.97 5.00
N ILE A 371 -26.19 10.29 6.13
CA ILE A 371 -27.62 10.13 6.37
C ILE A 371 -28.23 11.51 6.47
N LEU A 372 -29.18 11.79 5.56
CA LEU A 372 -29.91 13.04 5.50
C LEU A 372 -31.32 12.88 6.02
N LYS A 373 -31.91 13.99 6.45
CA LYS A 373 -33.34 14.16 6.71
C LYS A 373 -33.83 15.40 5.95
N GLY A 374 -34.46 15.19 4.81
CA GLY A 374 -34.73 16.26 3.86
C GLY A 374 -33.39 16.76 3.26
N ASP A 375 -33.17 18.09 3.33
CA ASP A 375 -31.95 18.72 2.83
C ASP A 375 -30.89 18.90 3.94
N GLU A 376 -31.15 18.45 5.18
CA GLU A 376 -30.25 18.61 6.31
C GLU A 376 -29.46 17.34 6.58
N TRP A 377 -28.18 17.49 6.91
CA TRP A 377 -27.36 16.41 7.39
C TRP A 377 -27.75 15.99 8.80
N LEU A 378 -27.94 14.69 9.01
CA LEU A 378 -28.28 14.15 10.32
C LEU A 378 -27.07 13.52 11.02
N TYR A 379 -26.35 12.62 10.34
CA TYR A 379 -25.11 12.01 10.82
C TYR A 379 -24.31 11.34 9.69
N CYS A 380 -23.05 10.99 9.99
CA CYS A 380 -22.18 10.25 9.09
C CYS A 380 -21.65 8.99 9.78
N ASP A 381 -21.76 7.85 9.12
CA ASP A 381 -21.19 6.58 9.56
C ASP A 381 -19.85 6.31 8.84
N VAL A 382 -18.82 6.02 9.60
CA VAL A 382 -17.61 5.35 9.07
C VAL A 382 -17.89 3.86 9.02
N VAL A 383 -17.94 3.30 7.81
CA VAL A 383 -18.27 1.90 7.57
C VAL A 383 -17.00 1.11 7.33
N ILE A 384 -16.76 0.10 8.13
CA ILE A 384 -15.55 -0.72 8.07
C ILE A 384 -15.93 -2.17 7.87
N ASN A 385 -15.36 -2.80 6.86
CA ASN A 385 -15.53 -4.21 6.60
C ASN A 385 -14.33 -4.98 7.17
N VAL A 386 -14.57 -5.77 8.23
CA VAL A 386 -13.56 -6.67 8.81
C VAL A 386 -13.97 -8.10 8.52
N LEU A 387 -13.29 -8.75 7.60
CA LEU A 387 -13.66 -10.07 7.08
C LEU A 387 -15.11 -10.03 6.53
N ASN A 388 -16.02 -10.84 7.11
CA ASN A 388 -17.44 -10.88 6.72
C ASN A 388 -18.33 -10.00 7.63
N TRP A 389 -17.75 -9.16 8.47
CA TRP A 389 -18.50 -8.29 9.38
C TRP A 389 -18.39 -6.84 8.95
N THR A 390 -19.50 -6.12 8.97
CA THR A 390 -19.53 -4.66 8.77
C THR A 390 -19.70 -3.99 10.12
N LYS A 391 -18.74 -3.16 10.51
CA LYS A 391 -18.82 -2.29 11.67
C LYS A 391 -19.11 -0.86 11.21
N ARG A 392 -20.02 -0.18 11.90
CA ARG A 392 -20.32 1.23 11.68
C ARG A 392 -19.93 2.03 12.91
N ILE A 393 -19.26 3.14 12.71
CA ILE A 393 -18.92 4.11 13.74
C ILE A 393 -19.69 5.37 13.39
N GLN A 394 -20.70 5.67 14.19
CA GLN A 394 -21.59 6.81 13.97
C GLN A 394 -20.97 8.08 14.55
N ASN A 395 -20.98 9.13 13.77
CA ASN A 395 -20.53 10.46 14.14
C ASN A 395 -21.70 11.43 14.03
N GLU A 396 -22.13 11.96 15.14
CA GLU A 396 -23.24 12.91 15.23
C GLU A 396 -22.75 14.38 15.29
N ASN A 397 -21.49 14.59 15.65
CA ASN A 397 -20.90 15.90 15.87
C ASN A 397 -19.56 16.00 15.09
N LEU A 398 -19.65 16.18 13.78
CA LEU A 398 -18.47 16.45 12.93
C LEU A 398 -18.47 17.89 12.44
#